data_0a9895cef339b70d0641f67d164425dd
#
_entry.id   0a9895cef339b70d0641f67d164425dd
#
_cell.length_a   1.000
_cell.length_b   1.000
_cell.length_c   1.000
_cell.angle_alpha   90.00
_cell.angle_beta   90.00
_cell.angle_gamma   90.00
#
_symmetry.space_group_name_H-M   'P 1'
#
loop_
_entity.id
_entity.type
_entity.pdbx_description
1 polymer ?
#
loop_
_entity_poly.entity_id
_entity_poly.type
_entity_poly.pdbx_seq_one_letter_code
_entity_poly.pdbx_strand_id
1 'polypeptide(L)'
;MAAPPRRPRGPQPRDDAAIDVQVLDRQRALTISAAWLGRVVRRALARQGVTRAEIAILLVGDRRMARLHEQWLGIPGPTDVITFDLADGGPRGGLQGDIAVSAETARRVARELGWQPRHELAYYVVHGLLHLAGYDDHDPADRRAMRARERVLLRAAGLPPPPGSRR
;
A
#
# COMPACT_ATOMS: atom_id res chain seq x y z
N MET A 1 -12.36 -49.43 -7.30
CA MET A 1 -12.10 -48.01 -7.67
C MET A 1 -11.46 -47.33 -6.47
N ALA A 2 -10.20 -46.97 -6.57
CA ALA A 2 -9.47 -46.26 -5.50
C ALA A 2 -9.80 -44.77 -5.58
N ALA A 3 -10.06 -44.14 -4.42
CA ALA A 3 -10.30 -42.71 -4.31
C ALA A 3 -9.03 -41.91 -4.70
N PRO A 4 -9.17 -40.76 -5.37
CA PRO A 4 -8.01 -39.95 -5.75
C PRO A 4 -7.27 -39.43 -4.51
N PRO A 5 -5.93 -39.26 -4.60
CA PRO A 5 -5.13 -38.79 -3.49
C PRO A 5 -5.56 -37.35 -3.13
N ARG A 6 -5.78 -37.12 -1.85
CA ARG A 6 -6.08 -35.78 -1.31
C ARG A 6 -4.89 -34.86 -1.57
N ARG A 7 -5.13 -33.74 -2.23
CA ARG A 7 -4.13 -32.66 -2.37
C ARG A 7 -3.65 -32.23 -0.98
N PRO A 8 -2.35 -31.95 -0.79
CA PRO A 8 -1.87 -31.40 0.46
C PRO A 8 -2.59 -30.08 0.70
N ARG A 9 -3.17 -29.94 1.88
CA ARG A 9 -3.73 -28.66 2.34
C ARG A 9 -2.58 -27.68 2.41
N GLY A 10 -2.68 -26.58 1.69
CA GLY A 10 -1.85 -25.42 1.89
C GLY A 10 -1.88 -24.96 3.35
N PRO A 11 -0.92 -24.15 3.81
CA PRO A 11 -0.89 -23.67 5.18
C PRO A 11 -2.26 -23.06 5.52
N GLN A 12 -2.89 -23.62 6.56
CA GLN A 12 -4.16 -23.09 7.05
C GLN A 12 -3.91 -21.66 7.57
N PRO A 13 -4.81 -20.70 7.29
CA PRO A 13 -4.70 -19.37 7.89
C PRO A 13 -4.68 -19.54 9.42
N ARG A 14 -3.67 -18.94 10.05
CA ARG A 14 -3.59 -18.88 11.51
C ARG A 14 -4.76 -18.04 11.98
N ASP A 15 -5.63 -18.61 12.77
CA ASP A 15 -6.89 -18.00 13.28
C ASP A 15 -6.68 -16.76 14.17
N ASP A 16 -5.41 -16.42 14.48
CA ASP A 16 -5.05 -15.29 15.37
C ASP A 16 -4.44 -14.09 14.65
N ALA A 17 -4.53 -14.01 13.36
CA ALA A 17 -3.83 -12.95 12.66
C ALA A 17 -4.68 -11.69 12.55
N ALA A 18 -4.49 -10.88 13.44
CA ALA A 18 -4.76 -9.51 13.32
C ALA A 18 -4.28 -8.93 11.96
N ILE A 19 -3.14 -8.32 11.88
CA ILE A 19 -2.65 -7.61 10.70
C ILE A 19 -1.27 -8.16 10.33
N ASP A 20 -1.15 -8.84 9.19
CA ASP A 20 0.11 -9.24 8.60
C ASP A 20 0.56 -8.20 7.55
N VAL A 21 1.80 -7.75 7.68
CA VAL A 21 2.39 -6.77 6.78
C VAL A 21 3.79 -7.24 6.40
N GLN A 22 3.98 -7.51 5.12
CA GLN A 22 5.26 -7.86 4.54
C GLN A 22 5.81 -6.66 3.74
N VAL A 23 7.10 -6.37 3.90
CA VAL A 23 7.78 -5.33 3.13
C VAL A 23 8.93 -5.95 2.36
N LEU A 24 8.84 -5.89 1.05
CA LEU A 24 9.83 -6.38 0.09
C LEU A 24 10.57 -5.19 -0.52
N ASP A 25 11.79 -4.92 -0.03
CA ASP A 25 12.60 -3.82 -0.54
C ASP A 25 13.49 -4.29 -1.70
N ARG A 26 13.21 -3.79 -2.90
CA ARG A 26 13.90 -4.09 -4.16
C ARG A 26 14.41 -2.82 -4.85
N GLN A 27 14.63 -1.75 -4.10
CA GLN A 27 15.10 -0.45 -4.60
C GLN A 27 16.44 -0.06 -3.93
N ARG A 28 17.06 1.00 -4.40
CA ARG A 28 18.33 1.54 -3.87
C ARG A 28 18.31 3.07 -3.72
N ALA A 29 17.17 3.69 -3.96
CA ALA A 29 17.03 5.15 -3.95
C ALA A 29 16.93 5.73 -2.54
N LEU A 30 16.36 4.98 -1.60
CA LEU A 30 16.10 5.39 -0.22
C LEU A 30 16.52 4.29 0.76
N THR A 31 16.99 4.70 1.93
CA THR A 31 17.16 3.79 3.05
C THR A 31 15.86 3.74 3.84
N ILE A 32 15.13 2.64 3.75
CA ILE A 32 13.83 2.42 4.40
C ILE A 32 13.94 1.23 5.34
N SER A 33 13.57 1.43 6.60
CA SER A 33 13.40 0.32 7.54
C SER A 33 12.05 -0.38 7.29
N ALA A 34 12.09 -1.66 6.93
CA ALA A 34 10.88 -2.47 6.77
C ALA A 34 10.04 -2.51 8.07
N ALA A 35 10.69 -2.60 9.23
CA ALA A 35 10.01 -2.56 10.52
C ALA A 35 9.30 -1.23 10.77
N TRP A 36 9.94 -0.10 10.39
CA TRP A 36 9.32 1.21 10.50
C TRP A 36 8.09 1.32 9.59
N LEU A 37 8.21 0.95 8.33
CA LEU A 37 7.09 1.01 7.38
C LEU A 37 5.95 0.09 7.80
N GLY A 38 6.27 -1.11 8.26
CA GLY A 38 5.28 -2.04 8.82
C GLY A 38 4.51 -1.46 10.02
N ARG A 39 5.18 -0.71 10.92
CA ARG A 39 4.49 -0.01 12.01
C ARG A 39 3.58 1.10 11.51
N VAL A 40 4.01 1.88 10.51
CA VAL A 40 3.17 2.91 9.87
C VAL A 40 1.88 2.29 9.35
N VAL A 41 1.99 1.19 8.59
CA VAL A 41 0.84 0.48 8.01
C VAL A 41 -0.09 -0.06 9.10
N ARG A 42 0.43 -0.74 10.10
CA ARG A 42 -0.39 -1.30 11.20
C ARG A 42 -1.16 -0.21 11.95
N ARG A 43 -0.53 0.94 12.22
CA ARG A 43 -1.19 2.08 12.87
C ARG A 43 -2.26 2.71 11.98
N ALA A 44 -2.00 2.85 10.68
CA ALA A 44 -2.97 3.33 9.72
C ALA A 44 -4.19 2.41 9.65
N LEU A 45 -3.98 1.09 9.50
CA LEU A 45 -5.04 0.09 9.47
C LEU A 45 -5.86 0.05 10.77
N ALA A 46 -5.19 0.11 11.93
CA ALA A 46 -5.86 0.18 13.22
C ALA A 46 -6.75 1.43 13.33
N ARG A 47 -6.24 2.59 12.87
CA ARG A 47 -7.03 3.84 12.84
C ARG A 47 -8.17 3.80 11.83
N GLN A 48 -8.04 2.99 10.78
CA GLN A 48 -9.10 2.71 9.80
C GLN A 48 -10.17 1.76 10.36
N GLY A 49 -9.93 1.12 11.50
CA GLY A 49 -10.83 0.13 12.09
C GLY A 49 -10.68 -1.25 11.46
N VAL A 50 -9.61 -1.49 10.71
CA VAL A 50 -9.32 -2.79 10.12
C VAL A 50 -8.73 -3.70 11.18
N THR A 51 -9.39 -4.83 11.44
CA THR A 51 -8.96 -5.82 12.43
C THR A 51 -8.24 -7.02 11.84
N ARG A 52 -8.43 -7.26 10.54
CA ARG A 52 -7.75 -8.34 9.79
C ARG A 52 -7.24 -7.80 8.47
N ALA A 53 -5.96 -8.00 8.20
CA ALA A 53 -5.36 -7.62 6.93
C ALA A 53 -4.16 -8.49 6.59
N GLU A 54 -3.96 -8.74 5.31
CA GLU A 54 -2.76 -9.32 4.74
C GLU A 54 -2.27 -8.40 3.61
N ILE A 55 -1.19 -7.66 3.87
CA ILE A 55 -0.69 -6.63 2.97
C ILE A 55 0.76 -6.91 2.62
N ALA A 56 1.07 -7.03 1.34
CA ALA A 56 2.44 -7.02 0.86
C ALA A 56 2.78 -5.67 0.22
N ILE A 57 3.92 -5.10 0.62
CA ILE A 57 4.42 -3.82 0.10
C ILE A 57 5.71 -4.09 -0.65
N LEU A 58 5.72 -3.77 -1.93
CA LEU A 58 6.87 -3.90 -2.81
C LEU A 58 7.46 -2.51 -3.11
N LEU A 59 8.66 -2.24 -2.58
CA LEU A 59 9.40 -1.02 -2.88
C LEU A 59 10.30 -1.25 -4.09
N VAL A 60 10.14 -0.45 -5.13
CA VAL A 60 10.86 -0.57 -6.40
C VAL A 60 11.43 0.77 -6.89
N GLY A 61 12.29 0.73 -7.89
CA GLY A 61 12.70 1.90 -8.66
C GLY A 61 11.77 2.14 -9.86
N ASP A 62 11.89 3.32 -10.48
CA ASP A 62 11.04 3.76 -11.58
C ASP A 62 11.05 2.79 -12.78
N ARG A 63 12.19 2.20 -13.11
CA ARG A 63 12.28 1.23 -14.20
C ARG A 63 11.41 -0.01 -13.99
N ARG A 64 11.38 -0.53 -12.75
CA ARG A 64 10.52 -1.69 -12.43
C ARG A 64 9.07 -1.27 -12.31
N MET A 65 8.81 -0.10 -11.74
CA MET A 65 7.46 0.47 -11.66
C MET A 65 6.86 0.66 -13.05
N ALA A 66 7.63 1.20 -14.01
CA ALA A 66 7.18 1.38 -15.40
C ALA A 66 6.77 0.04 -16.05
N ARG A 67 7.54 -1.03 -15.81
CA ARG A 67 7.17 -2.37 -16.32
C ARG A 67 5.89 -2.90 -15.68
N LEU A 68 5.70 -2.71 -14.37
CA LEU A 68 4.46 -3.12 -13.70
C LEU A 68 3.27 -2.31 -14.21
N HIS A 69 3.44 -1.00 -14.40
CA HIS A 69 2.40 -0.10 -14.86
C HIS A 69 1.93 -0.45 -16.28
N GLU A 70 2.88 -0.72 -17.18
CA GLU A 70 2.57 -1.16 -18.54
C GLU A 70 1.94 -2.56 -18.57
N GLN A 71 2.51 -3.50 -17.82
CA GLN A 71 2.05 -4.90 -17.83
C GLN A 71 0.62 -5.03 -17.28
N TRP A 72 0.28 -4.33 -16.21
CA TRP A 72 -0.98 -4.51 -15.50
C TRP A 72 -2.05 -3.49 -15.85
N LEU A 73 -1.66 -2.28 -16.24
CA LEU A 73 -2.59 -1.18 -16.55
C LEU A 73 -2.51 -0.73 -18.02
N GLY A 74 -1.57 -1.26 -18.80
CA GLY A 74 -1.39 -0.88 -20.20
C GLY A 74 -0.89 0.56 -20.41
N ILE A 75 -0.35 1.18 -19.36
CA ILE A 75 0.07 2.58 -19.38
C ILE A 75 1.61 2.63 -19.34
N PRO A 76 2.26 3.23 -20.34
CA PRO A 76 3.72 3.34 -20.36
C PRO A 76 4.23 4.37 -19.35
N GLY A 77 5.43 4.14 -18.83
CA GLY A 77 6.09 5.02 -17.87
C GLY A 77 5.81 4.67 -16.41
N PRO A 78 6.61 5.20 -15.48
CA PRO A 78 6.46 4.94 -14.07
C PRO A 78 5.29 5.71 -13.47
N THR A 79 4.73 5.17 -12.39
CA THR A 79 3.79 5.83 -11.49
C THR A 79 4.34 5.79 -10.05
N ASP A 80 3.69 6.47 -9.14
CA ASP A 80 4.04 6.51 -7.73
C ASP A 80 3.65 5.23 -6.99
N VAL A 81 2.42 4.74 -7.21
CA VAL A 81 1.86 3.57 -6.53
C VAL A 81 0.92 2.78 -7.45
N ILE A 82 0.94 1.46 -7.31
CA ILE A 82 -0.04 0.55 -7.91
C ILE A 82 -0.58 -0.34 -6.80
N THR A 83 -1.89 -0.52 -6.74
CA THR A 83 -2.56 -1.41 -5.79
C THR A 83 -3.22 -2.57 -6.52
N PHE A 84 -3.09 -3.76 -5.95
CA PHE A 84 -3.76 -4.97 -6.39
C PHE A 84 -4.65 -5.47 -5.27
N ASP A 85 -5.96 -5.33 -5.44
CA ASP A 85 -6.93 -5.89 -4.51
C ASP A 85 -7.00 -7.40 -4.74
N LEU A 86 -6.68 -8.17 -3.70
CA LEU A 86 -6.69 -9.63 -3.70
C LEU A 86 -7.83 -10.20 -2.86
N ALA A 87 -8.69 -9.34 -2.33
CA ALA A 87 -9.84 -9.78 -1.55
C ALA A 87 -10.85 -10.49 -2.45
N ASP A 88 -11.15 -11.73 -2.15
CA ASP A 88 -12.14 -12.55 -2.87
C ASP A 88 -13.61 -12.11 -2.64
N GLY A 89 -13.83 -10.84 -2.34
CA GLY A 89 -15.16 -10.22 -2.22
C GLY A 89 -16.03 -10.75 -1.09
N GLY A 90 -15.48 -11.48 -0.14
CA GLY A 90 -16.24 -12.05 0.98
C GLY A 90 -16.34 -11.11 2.19
N PRO A 91 -17.53 -10.97 2.81
CA PRO A 91 -17.73 -10.08 3.97
C PRO A 91 -16.96 -10.50 5.24
N ARG A 92 -16.22 -11.59 5.22
CA ARG A 92 -15.41 -12.13 6.33
C ARG A 92 -13.91 -12.01 6.14
N GLY A 93 -13.42 -11.48 5.00
CA GLY A 93 -12.03 -11.64 4.57
C GLY A 93 -11.02 -10.66 5.15
N GLY A 94 -11.41 -9.56 5.73
CA GLY A 94 -10.45 -8.49 6.04
C GLY A 94 -9.91 -7.81 4.77
N LEU A 95 -8.87 -7.00 4.93
CA LEU A 95 -8.22 -6.31 3.81
C LEU A 95 -7.07 -7.16 3.27
N GLN A 96 -7.08 -7.48 1.99
CA GLN A 96 -6.02 -8.27 1.36
C GLN A 96 -5.57 -7.62 0.07
N GLY A 97 -4.27 -7.39 -0.08
CA GLY A 97 -3.76 -6.80 -1.30
C GLY A 97 -2.27 -6.51 -1.30
N ASP A 98 -1.78 -6.23 -2.51
CA ASP A 98 -0.40 -5.86 -2.77
C ASP A 98 -0.32 -4.39 -3.15
N ILE A 99 0.73 -3.71 -2.67
CA ILE A 99 1.00 -2.30 -2.96
C ILE A 99 2.43 -2.18 -3.48
N ALA A 100 2.59 -1.81 -4.75
CA ALA A 100 3.90 -1.48 -5.33
C ALA A 100 4.12 0.04 -5.29
N VAL A 101 5.28 0.48 -4.80
CA VAL A 101 5.60 1.90 -4.61
C VAL A 101 6.95 2.23 -5.23
N SER A 102 7.04 3.33 -5.99
CA SER A 102 8.31 3.81 -6.52
C SER A 102 9.04 4.71 -5.51
N ALA A 103 10.20 4.21 -5.03
CA ALA A 103 11.07 4.97 -4.15
C ALA A 103 11.80 6.12 -4.85
N GLU A 104 12.08 5.99 -6.15
CA GLU A 104 12.70 7.06 -6.95
C GLU A 104 11.72 8.20 -7.18
N THR A 105 10.47 7.89 -7.52
CA THR A 105 9.40 8.89 -7.64
C THR A 105 9.16 9.56 -6.28
N ALA A 106 9.09 8.81 -5.18
CA ALA A 106 8.93 9.38 -3.83
C ALA A 106 10.06 10.37 -3.49
N ARG A 107 11.32 10.00 -3.80
CA ARG A 107 12.46 10.89 -3.57
C ARG A 107 12.39 12.17 -4.40
N ARG A 108 12.02 12.06 -5.67
CA ARG A 108 11.91 13.21 -6.58
C ARG A 108 10.80 14.16 -6.14
N VAL A 109 9.60 13.64 -5.91
CA VAL A 109 8.43 14.44 -5.51
C VAL A 109 8.63 15.08 -4.12
N ALA A 110 9.20 14.35 -3.17
CA ALA A 110 9.50 14.90 -1.85
C ALA A 110 10.47 16.09 -1.93
N ARG A 111 11.46 16.03 -2.81
CA ARG A 111 12.39 17.15 -3.04
C ARG A 111 11.66 18.37 -3.61
N GLU A 112 10.78 18.17 -4.57
CA GLU A 112 9.96 19.25 -5.16
C GLU A 112 9.03 19.91 -4.14
N LEU A 113 8.48 19.11 -3.21
CA LEU A 113 7.56 19.57 -2.18
C LEU A 113 8.24 20.05 -0.88
N GLY A 114 9.55 19.93 -0.78
CA GLY A 114 10.32 20.33 0.40
C GLY A 114 10.05 19.48 1.64
N TRP A 115 9.75 18.20 1.47
CA TRP A 115 9.55 17.33 2.62
C TRP A 115 10.42 16.05 2.54
N GLN A 116 10.30 15.14 3.52
CA GLN A 116 11.19 13.99 3.62
C GLN A 116 10.77 12.85 2.69
N PRO A 117 11.72 12.27 1.91
CA PRO A 117 11.40 11.18 0.97
C PRO A 117 10.73 9.97 1.60
N ARG A 118 11.10 9.60 2.83
CA ARG A 118 10.46 8.50 3.55
C ARG A 118 8.99 8.80 3.90
N HIS A 119 8.64 10.06 4.14
CA HIS A 119 7.26 10.47 4.40
C HIS A 119 6.43 10.43 3.11
N GLU A 120 7.02 10.83 1.98
CA GLU A 120 6.38 10.70 0.67
C GLU A 120 6.10 9.24 0.33
N LEU A 121 7.07 8.35 0.54
CA LEU A 121 6.91 6.93 0.33
C LEU A 121 5.80 6.34 1.23
N ALA A 122 5.78 6.71 2.51
CA ALA A 122 4.73 6.28 3.43
C ALA A 122 3.35 6.84 3.04
N TYR A 123 3.29 8.07 2.52
CA TYR A 123 2.07 8.63 1.96
C TYR A 123 1.52 7.80 0.81
N TYR A 124 2.37 7.37 -0.15
CA TYR A 124 1.94 6.51 -1.24
C TYR A 124 1.39 5.16 -0.74
N VAL A 125 2.03 4.58 0.28
CA VAL A 125 1.53 3.35 0.89
C VAL A 125 0.15 3.57 1.54
N VAL A 126 -0.03 4.64 2.32
CA VAL A 126 -1.32 4.97 2.95
C VAL A 126 -2.40 5.23 1.91
N HIS A 127 -2.07 5.92 0.82
CA HIS A 127 -2.96 6.14 -0.33
C HIS A 127 -3.42 4.81 -0.93
N GLY A 128 -2.48 3.90 -1.19
CA GLY A 128 -2.79 2.55 -1.66
C GLY A 128 -3.66 1.75 -0.70
N LEU A 129 -3.41 1.82 0.62
CA LEU A 129 -4.27 1.18 1.63
C LEU A 129 -5.71 1.69 1.58
N LEU A 130 -5.90 2.98 1.32
CA LEU A 130 -7.23 3.57 1.19
C LEU A 130 -7.96 3.06 -0.06
N HIS A 131 -7.26 2.91 -1.19
CA HIS A 131 -7.84 2.26 -2.36
C HIS A 131 -8.29 0.82 -2.05
N LEU A 132 -7.46 0.02 -1.38
CA LEU A 132 -7.84 -1.32 -0.94
C LEU A 132 -9.04 -1.30 0.02
N ALA A 133 -9.18 -0.24 0.82
CA ALA A 133 -10.32 -0.04 1.72
C ALA A 133 -11.58 0.54 1.02
N GLY A 134 -11.57 0.66 -0.30
CA GLY A 134 -12.71 1.09 -1.11
C GLY A 134 -12.84 2.60 -1.32
N TYR A 135 -11.84 3.39 -0.93
CA TYR A 135 -11.81 4.82 -1.27
C TYR A 135 -11.43 5.01 -2.74
N ASP A 136 -11.98 6.05 -3.35
CA ASP A 136 -11.69 6.43 -4.72
C ASP A 136 -11.26 7.91 -4.78
N ASP A 137 -10.56 8.30 -5.85
CA ASP A 137 -10.10 9.66 -6.08
C ASP A 137 -10.42 10.19 -7.51
N HIS A 138 -11.31 9.49 -8.21
CA HIS A 138 -11.68 9.84 -9.59
C HIS A 138 -12.46 11.15 -9.65
N ASP A 139 -13.45 11.35 -8.80
CA ASP A 139 -14.19 12.59 -8.78
C ASP A 139 -13.68 13.58 -7.68
N PRO A 140 -14.02 14.88 -7.78
CA PRO A 140 -13.54 15.88 -6.83
C PRO A 140 -14.04 15.68 -5.40
N ALA A 141 -15.21 15.09 -5.17
CA ALA A 141 -15.77 14.86 -3.84
C ALA A 141 -15.04 13.70 -3.16
N ASP A 142 -14.88 12.58 -3.86
CA ASP A 142 -14.15 11.40 -3.41
C ASP A 142 -12.69 11.73 -3.13
N ARG A 143 -12.06 12.50 -4.02
CA ARG A 143 -10.69 12.99 -3.83
C ARG A 143 -10.53 13.82 -2.55
N ARG A 144 -11.49 14.69 -2.23
CA ARG A 144 -11.47 15.46 -0.98
C ARG A 144 -11.63 14.56 0.24
N ALA A 145 -12.55 13.60 0.19
CA ALA A 145 -12.77 12.63 1.26
C ALA A 145 -11.52 11.77 1.50
N MET A 146 -10.93 11.26 0.45
CA MET A 146 -9.69 10.48 0.51
C MET A 146 -8.53 11.28 1.09
N ARG A 147 -8.29 12.51 0.63
CA ARG A 147 -7.25 13.40 1.18
C ARG A 147 -7.45 13.73 2.66
N ALA A 148 -8.70 13.92 3.08
CA ALA A 148 -9.00 14.12 4.50
C ALA A 148 -8.63 12.86 5.31
N ARG A 149 -8.94 11.69 4.79
CA ARG A 149 -8.64 10.42 5.43
C ARG A 149 -7.15 10.11 5.48
N GLU A 150 -6.41 10.36 4.41
CA GLU A 150 -4.95 10.25 4.37
C GLU A 150 -4.28 11.01 5.51
N ARG A 151 -4.69 12.28 5.75
CA ARG A 151 -4.17 13.10 6.85
C ARG A 151 -4.43 12.47 8.22
N VAL A 152 -5.61 11.90 8.41
CA VAL A 152 -5.98 11.22 9.66
C VAL A 152 -5.10 9.99 9.90
N LEU A 153 -4.90 9.17 8.87
CA LEU A 153 -4.10 7.94 8.96
C LEU A 153 -2.62 8.23 9.16
N LEU A 154 -2.07 9.21 8.45
CA LEU A 154 -0.67 9.64 8.61
C LEU A 154 -0.40 10.15 10.02
N ARG A 155 -1.27 11.00 10.57
CA ARG A 155 -1.15 11.48 11.96
C ARG A 155 -1.20 10.32 12.96
N ALA A 156 -2.11 9.36 12.78
CA ALA A 156 -2.19 8.18 13.63
C ALA A 156 -0.93 7.32 13.55
N ALA A 157 -0.27 7.31 12.39
CA ALA A 157 1.02 6.65 12.20
C ALA A 157 2.22 7.45 12.73
N GLY A 158 2.01 8.66 13.26
CA GLY A 158 3.07 9.54 13.78
C GLY A 158 3.82 10.31 12.69
N LEU A 159 3.17 10.52 11.55
CA LEU A 159 3.73 11.24 10.40
C LEU A 159 3.08 12.61 10.21
N PRO A 160 3.82 13.61 9.71
CA PRO A 160 3.24 14.89 9.35
C PRO A 160 2.23 14.72 8.20
N PRO A 161 1.25 15.62 8.09
CA PRO A 161 0.38 15.67 6.93
C PRO A 161 1.18 16.01 5.67
N PRO A 162 0.75 15.53 4.49
CA PRO A 162 1.42 15.88 3.24
C PRO A 162 1.32 17.39 2.98
N PRO A 163 2.32 18.00 2.34
CA PRO A 163 2.27 19.41 1.93
C PRO A 163 1.04 19.73 1.08
N GLY A 164 0.49 20.94 1.21
CA GLY A 164 -0.83 21.31 0.71
C GLY A 164 -1.00 21.43 -0.80
N SER A 165 0.07 21.35 -1.60
CA SER A 165 0.03 21.57 -3.05
C SER A 165 0.10 20.28 -3.87
N ARG A 166 -0.62 19.25 -3.50
CA ARG A 166 -0.76 18.06 -4.35
C ARG A 166 -1.88 18.27 -5.37
N ARG A 167 -1.52 18.21 -6.64
CA ARG A 167 -2.46 18.27 -7.77
C ARG A 167 -3.07 16.91 -8.02
#